data_c181fa90e92dcd751c7a6c5c386dc638
#
_entry.id   c181fa90e92dcd751c7a6c5c386dc638
#
_cell.length_a   1.000
_cell.length_b   1.000
_cell.length_c   1.000
_cell.angle_alpha   90.00
_cell.angle_beta   90.00
_cell.angle_gamma   90.00
#
_symmetry.space_group_name_H-M   'P 1'
#
loop_
_entity.id
_entity.type
_entity.pdbx_description
1 polymer ?
#
loop_
_entity_poly.entity_id
_entity_poly.type
_entity_poly.pdbx_seq_one_letter_code
_entity_poly.pdbx_strand_id
1 'polypeptide(L)'
;MHFGVILPNYGSGSSPQGIRRTTELAEELGFDSVWTTEHIVVGPEGVDPYGRVYDSLVTLGWIAGWTERIALGTSVVILPLHNPFHLAKQVATLQGLAGRTVTLGVGIGWHRDEYEFMGVEFDGRGSRGNEAIRLLRALWRGEPSFEGRFWSFRDATAEPRPDPLPEIWVGGSSPQALRRARELGDAWHPSRGSDVAHVRSVKEEHPDLRVIPRTTPDKVDAMLDAGAEGAVVIFASESTMREFARAHLD
;
A
#
# COMPACT_ATOMS: atom_id res chain seq x y z
N MET A 1 -10.52 -10.82 10.62
CA MET A 1 -9.14 -10.27 10.58
C MET A 1 -8.70 -10.20 9.13
N HIS A 2 -7.73 -9.34 8.79
CA HIS A 2 -7.21 -9.23 7.43
C HIS A 2 -5.75 -9.67 7.38
N PHE A 3 -5.43 -10.69 6.57
CA PHE A 3 -4.06 -11.14 6.36
C PHE A 3 -3.65 -11.05 4.90
N GLY A 4 -2.69 -10.18 4.64
CA GLY A 4 -2.10 -10.00 3.32
C GLY A 4 -0.67 -10.49 3.23
N VAL A 5 -0.19 -10.71 2.01
CA VAL A 5 1.17 -11.18 1.72
C VAL A 5 1.94 -10.11 0.95
N ILE A 6 3.10 -9.70 1.45
CA ILE A 6 4.05 -8.89 0.67
C ILE A 6 4.69 -9.76 -0.40
N LEU A 7 4.55 -9.33 -1.64
CA LEU A 7 5.14 -10.04 -2.78
C LEU A 7 6.65 -9.76 -2.91
N PRO A 8 7.42 -10.71 -3.44
CA PRO A 8 8.84 -10.53 -3.71
C PRO A 8 9.06 -9.76 -5.01
N ASN A 9 8.39 -8.58 -5.14
CA ASN A 9 8.57 -7.70 -6.31
C ASN A 9 9.80 -6.80 -6.21
N TYR A 10 10.56 -6.89 -5.12
CA TYR A 10 11.77 -6.11 -4.87
C TYR A 10 12.90 -6.97 -4.28
N GLY A 11 14.13 -6.42 -4.34
CA GLY A 11 15.34 -7.08 -3.89
C GLY A 11 16.02 -7.89 -5.00
N SER A 12 17.27 -8.28 -4.78
CA SER A 12 18.11 -8.97 -5.77
C SER A 12 17.52 -10.29 -6.26
N GLY A 13 16.71 -10.98 -5.42
CA GLY A 13 16.02 -12.23 -5.75
C GLY A 13 14.65 -12.06 -6.42
N SER A 14 14.20 -10.83 -6.66
CA SER A 14 12.90 -10.60 -7.30
C SER A 14 12.84 -11.15 -8.72
N SER A 15 11.76 -11.85 -9.04
CA SER A 15 11.54 -12.43 -10.37
C SER A 15 10.05 -12.61 -10.67
N PRO A 16 9.64 -12.61 -11.96
CA PRO A 16 8.25 -12.88 -12.33
C PRO A 16 7.76 -14.24 -11.81
N GLN A 17 8.63 -15.26 -11.83
CA GLN A 17 8.31 -16.60 -11.33
C GLN A 17 8.07 -16.59 -9.81
N GLY A 18 8.91 -15.86 -9.04
CA GLY A 18 8.74 -15.70 -7.60
C GLY A 18 7.47 -14.98 -7.24
N ILE A 19 7.16 -13.89 -7.95
CA ILE A 19 5.91 -13.12 -7.77
C ILE A 19 4.70 -14.02 -8.05
N ARG A 20 4.69 -14.72 -9.18
CA ARG A 20 3.60 -15.64 -9.55
C ARG A 20 3.42 -16.72 -8.50
N ARG A 21 4.48 -17.43 -8.15
CA ARG A 21 4.46 -18.54 -7.20
C ARG A 21 3.92 -18.11 -5.82
N THR A 22 4.39 -16.95 -5.33
CA THR A 22 3.92 -16.42 -4.04
C THR A 22 2.45 -16.02 -4.10
N THR A 23 2.00 -15.44 -5.21
CA THR A 23 0.59 -15.06 -5.39
C THR A 23 -0.33 -16.27 -5.47
N GLU A 24 0.03 -17.28 -6.29
CA GLU A 24 -0.74 -18.52 -6.41
C GLU A 24 -0.87 -19.23 -5.04
N LEU A 25 0.24 -19.30 -4.30
CA LEU A 25 0.25 -19.88 -2.96
C LEU A 25 -0.62 -19.06 -1.97
N ALA A 26 -0.57 -17.72 -2.03
CA ALA A 26 -1.41 -16.87 -1.20
C ALA A 26 -2.90 -17.13 -1.44
N GLU A 27 -3.30 -17.22 -2.70
CA GLU A 27 -4.69 -17.50 -3.08
C GLU A 27 -5.11 -18.93 -2.71
N GLU A 28 -4.22 -19.92 -2.89
CA GLU A 28 -4.43 -21.32 -2.48
C GLU A 28 -4.67 -21.44 -0.97
N LEU A 29 -3.87 -20.75 -0.17
CA LEU A 29 -3.90 -20.81 1.29
C LEU A 29 -4.99 -19.93 1.93
N GLY A 30 -5.74 -19.15 1.15
CA GLY A 30 -6.85 -18.36 1.66
C GLY A 30 -6.46 -17.00 2.25
N PHE A 31 -5.28 -16.45 1.91
CA PHE A 31 -4.96 -15.07 2.27
C PHE A 31 -5.93 -14.08 1.60
N ASP A 32 -6.21 -12.98 2.29
CA ASP A 32 -7.15 -11.97 1.80
C ASP A 32 -6.60 -11.15 0.64
N SER A 33 -5.27 -10.91 0.61
CA SER A 33 -4.67 -9.96 -0.33
C SER A 33 -3.18 -10.17 -0.58
N VAL A 34 -2.70 -9.67 -1.72
CA VAL A 34 -1.26 -9.58 -2.05
C VAL A 34 -0.86 -8.13 -2.27
N TRP A 35 0.38 -7.80 -1.89
CA TRP A 35 0.85 -6.43 -1.78
C TRP A 35 2.21 -6.23 -2.45
N THR A 36 2.31 -5.18 -3.24
CA THR A 36 3.57 -4.78 -3.90
C THR A 36 4.22 -3.63 -3.16
N THR A 37 5.57 -3.60 -3.20
CA THR A 37 6.39 -2.50 -2.69
C THR A 37 6.82 -1.63 -3.86
N GLU A 38 6.99 -0.32 -3.63
CA GLU A 38 7.44 0.62 -4.65
C GLU A 38 8.73 1.31 -4.27
N HIS A 39 9.60 1.43 -5.24
CA HIS A 39 10.60 2.46 -5.50
C HIS A 39 10.75 2.60 -7.01
N ILE A 40 10.93 3.82 -7.51
CA ILE A 40 10.97 4.11 -8.95
C ILE A 40 12.43 4.12 -9.43
N VAL A 41 13.27 4.90 -8.77
CA VAL A 41 14.70 5.01 -9.03
C VAL A 41 15.41 5.37 -7.73
N VAL A 42 16.46 4.66 -7.36
CA VAL A 42 17.15 4.88 -6.09
C VAL A 42 18.61 5.29 -6.31
N GLY A 43 19.08 6.20 -5.48
CA GLY A 43 20.50 6.51 -5.34
C GLY A 43 21.25 5.41 -4.54
N PRO A 44 22.57 5.59 -4.34
CA PRO A 44 23.44 4.56 -3.73
C PRO A 44 22.93 4.00 -2.39
N GLU A 45 22.33 4.84 -1.56
CA GLU A 45 21.80 4.43 -0.24
C GLU A 45 20.56 3.54 -0.31
N GLY A 46 19.85 3.56 -1.44
CA GLY A 46 18.64 2.77 -1.66
C GLY A 46 18.85 1.48 -2.43
N VAL A 47 20.07 1.21 -2.93
CA VAL A 47 20.33 0.06 -3.82
C VAL A 47 20.03 -1.27 -3.13
N ASP A 48 20.36 -1.42 -1.86
CA ASP A 48 19.93 -2.57 -1.07
C ASP A 48 18.81 -2.16 -0.13
N PRO A 49 17.60 -2.73 -0.26
CA PRO A 49 17.18 -3.77 -1.21
C PRO A 49 16.45 -3.24 -2.47
N TYR A 50 16.39 -1.94 -2.71
CA TYR A 50 15.47 -1.32 -3.68
C TYR A 50 16.07 -1.02 -5.05
N GLY A 51 17.33 -1.40 -5.32
CA GLY A 51 17.93 -1.25 -6.65
C GLY A 51 17.30 -2.11 -7.75
N ARG A 52 16.52 -3.10 -7.38
CA ARG A 52 15.70 -3.91 -8.28
C ARG A 52 14.27 -4.01 -7.73
N VAL A 53 13.35 -3.31 -8.36
CA VAL A 53 11.91 -3.32 -8.01
C VAL A 53 11.10 -3.40 -9.29
N TYR A 54 10.16 -4.33 -9.35
CA TYR A 54 9.12 -4.31 -10.39
C TYR A 54 8.06 -3.28 -10.00
N ASP A 55 7.66 -2.45 -10.97
CA ASP A 55 6.64 -1.42 -10.76
C ASP A 55 5.40 -1.99 -10.05
N SER A 56 4.93 -1.25 -9.09
CA SER A 56 3.87 -1.66 -8.17
C SER A 56 2.55 -1.93 -8.87
N LEU A 57 2.04 -0.96 -9.63
CA LEU A 57 0.73 -1.07 -10.28
C LEU A 57 0.77 -1.94 -11.53
N VAL A 58 1.87 -1.92 -12.30
CA VAL A 58 2.05 -2.82 -13.45
C VAL A 58 2.08 -4.27 -12.99
N THR A 59 2.76 -4.56 -11.88
CA THR A 59 2.80 -5.91 -11.29
C THR A 59 1.40 -6.35 -10.84
N LEU A 60 0.66 -5.48 -10.16
CA LEU A 60 -0.73 -5.79 -9.76
C LEU A 60 -1.65 -5.98 -10.96
N GLY A 61 -1.49 -5.18 -12.01
CA GLY A 61 -2.23 -5.36 -13.26
C GLY A 61 -1.95 -6.70 -13.93
N TRP A 62 -0.68 -7.13 -13.94
CA TRP A 62 -0.32 -8.46 -14.42
C TRP A 62 -0.93 -9.58 -13.58
N ILE A 63 -0.90 -9.46 -12.25
CA ILE A 63 -1.52 -10.41 -11.32
C ILE A 63 -3.03 -10.47 -11.53
N ALA A 64 -3.69 -9.34 -11.70
CA ALA A 64 -5.13 -9.25 -11.91
C ALA A 64 -5.61 -10.08 -13.10
N GLY A 65 -4.77 -10.22 -14.13
CA GLY A 65 -5.11 -10.95 -15.35
C GLY A 65 -5.17 -12.48 -15.23
N TRP A 66 -4.70 -13.07 -14.12
CA TRP A 66 -4.66 -14.52 -13.95
C TRP A 66 -5.02 -15.02 -12.54
N THR A 67 -5.45 -14.14 -11.66
CA THR A 67 -6.00 -14.49 -10.33
C THR A 67 -7.48 -14.11 -10.27
N GLU A 68 -8.26 -14.78 -9.40
CA GLU A 68 -9.72 -14.62 -9.39
C GLU A 68 -10.27 -14.00 -8.11
N ARG A 69 -9.66 -14.28 -6.95
CA ARG A 69 -10.24 -13.93 -5.64
C ARG A 69 -9.40 -12.98 -4.82
N ILE A 70 -8.09 -13.17 -4.83
CA ILE A 70 -7.19 -12.46 -3.92
C ILE A 70 -7.19 -10.95 -4.19
N ALA A 71 -7.49 -10.15 -3.17
CA ALA A 71 -7.47 -8.69 -3.29
C ALA A 71 -6.05 -8.16 -3.55
N LEU A 72 -5.96 -6.96 -4.10
CA LEU A 72 -4.71 -6.36 -4.56
C LEU A 72 -4.40 -5.11 -3.75
N GLY A 73 -3.15 -4.93 -3.35
CA GLY A 73 -2.76 -3.75 -2.57
C GLY A 73 -1.33 -3.29 -2.82
N THR A 74 -1.05 -2.06 -2.43
CA THR A 74 0.29 -1.47 -2.45
C THR A 74 0.80 -1.18 -1.05
N SER A 75 2.06 -1.53 -0.75
CA SER A 75 2.68 -1.33 0.57
C SER A 75 4.10 -0.75 0.43
N VAL A 76 4.25 0.52 0.05
CA VAL A 76 3.25 1.50 -0.30
C VAL A 76 3.68 2.25 -1.56
N VAL A 77 2.74 2.84 -2.29
CA VAL A 77 3.06 3.82 -3.34
C VAL A 77 3.65 5.08 -2.71
N ILE A 78 4.73 5.61 -3.31
CA ILE A 78 5.34 6.89 -2.89
C ILE A 78 4.53 8.04 -3.52
N LEU A 79 3.42 8.35 -2.87
CA LEU A 79 2.36 9.17 -3.43
C LEU A 79 2.81 10.53 -4.02
N PRO A 80 3.75 11.30 -3.39
CA PRO A 80 4.17 12.58 -3.95
C PRO A 80 4.97 12.48 -5.26
N LEU A 81 5.48 11.30 -5.62
CA LEU A 81 6.19 11.06 -6.88
C LEU A 81 5.25 10.78 -8.05
N HIS A 82 3.98 10.54 -7.78
CA HIS A 82 2.96 10.28 -8.79
C HIS A 82 2.19 11.56 -9.18
N ASN A 83 1.78 11.60 -10.44
CA ASN A 83 0.69 12.50 -10.83
C ASN A 83 -0.64 11.91 -10.33
N PRO A 84 -1.37 12.57 -9.42
CA PRO A 84 -2.55 11.98 -8.78
C PRO A 84 -3.72 11.75 -9.74
N PHE A 85 -3.82 12.47 -10.85
CA PHE A 85 -4.82 12.21 -11.91
C PHE A 85 -4.56 10.87 -12.60
N HIS A 86 -3.30 10.59 -12.95
CA HIS A 86 -2.91 9.31 -13.52
C HIS A 86 -3.11 8.17 -12.53
N LEU A 87 -2.68 8.37 -11.28
CA LEU A 87 -2.82 7.35 -10.24
C LEU A 87 -4.29 7.02 -9.96
N ALA A 88 -5.17 8.03 -9.91
CA ALA A 88 -6.61 7.81 -9.77
C ALA A 88 -7.16 6.94 -10.90
N LYS A 89 -6.77 7.25 -12.14
CA LYS A 89 -7.15 6.47 -13.32
C LYS A 89 -6.63 5.05 -13.27
N GLN A 90 -5.36 4.85 -12.93
CA GLN A 90 -4.72 3.54 -12.86
C GLN A 90 -5.39 2.63 -11.83
N VAL A 91 -5.64 3.14 -10.61
CA VAL A 91 -6.29 2.38 -9.54
C VAL A 91 -7.74 2.02 -9.91
N ALA A 92 -8.51 2.96 -10.41
CA ALA A 92 -9.88 2.71 -10.86
C ALA A 92 -9.94 1.69 -12.01
N THR A 93 -9.02 1.78 -12.96
CA THR A 93 -8.90 0.82 -14.07
C THR A 93 -8.51 -0.56 -13.56
N LEU A 94 -7.50 -0.64 -12.68
CA LEU A 94 -7.05 -1.89 -12.09
C LEU A 94 -8.21 -2.59 -11.36
N GLN A 95 -8.94 -1.87 -10.50
CA GLN A 95 -10.09 -2.42 -9.79
C GLN A 95 -11.20 -2.90 -10.75
N GLY A 96 -11.53 -2.09 -11.76
CA GLY A 96 -12.54 -2.45 -12.76
C GLY A 96 -12.17 -3.69 -13.57
N LEU A 97 -10.90 -3.80 -14.00
CA LEU A 97 -10.42 -4.96 -14.77
C LEU A 97 -10.26 -6.21 -13.89
N ALA A 98 -9.84 -6.03 -12.64
CA ALA A 98 -9.71 -7.13 -11.69
C ALA A 98 -11.05 -7.69 -11.20
N GLY A 99 -12.12 -6.89 -11.25
CA GLY A 99 -13.44 -7.26 -10.73
C GLY A 99 -13.47 -7.46 -9.20
N ARG A 100 -12.49 -6.92 -8.48
CA ARG A 100 -12.33 -7.05 -7.03
C ARG A 100 -11.62 -5.84 -6.43
N THR A 101 -11.64 -5.72 -5.10
CA THR A 101 -11.12 -4.54 -4.41
C THR A 101 -9.61 -4.35 -4.60
N VAL A 102 -9.22 -3.09 -4.76
CA VAL A 102 -7.84 -2.61 -4.73
C VAL A 102 -7.68 -1.69 -3.54
N THR A 103 -6.70 -1.97 -2.69
CA THR A 103 -6.33 -1.09 -1.58
C THR A 103 -5.09 -0.28 -1.96
N LEU A 104 -5.22 1.03 -1.95
CA LEU A 104 -4.10 1.91 -2.22
C LEU A 104 -3.36 2.26 -0.92
N GLY A 105 -2.35 1.47 -0.58
CA GLY A 105 -1.41 1.84 0.48
C GLY A 105 -0.49 2.96 -0.02
N VAL A 106 -0.44 4.08 0.72
CA VAL A 106 0.31 5.28 0.34
C VAL A 106 1.30 5.70 1.40
N GLY A 107 2.49 6.12 0.96
CA GLY A 107 3.50 6.74 1.79
C GLY A 107 4.01 8.04 1.18
N ILE A 108 4.86 8.76 1.92
CA ILE A 108 5.48 9.98 1.39
C ILE A 108 6.96 9.80 1.02
N GLY A 109 7.48 8.58 1.06
CA GLY A 109 8.88 8.28 0.75
C GLY A 109 9.89 8.90 1.72
N TRP A 110 11.08 8.36 1.70
CA TRP A 110 12.19 8.76 2.59
C TRP A 110 13.46 9.09 1.81
N HIS A 111 13.60 8.59 0.58
CA HIS A 111 14.81 8.64 -0.22
C HIS A 111 14.89 9.96 -1.01
N ARG A 112 15.75 10.88 -0.59
CA ARG A 112 15.85 12.23 -1.19
C ARG A 112 16.28 12.18 -2.66
N ASP A 113 17.27 11.35 -3.01
CA ASP A 113 17.76 11.25 -4.38
C ASP A 113 16.66 10.85 -5.36
N GLU A 114 15.74 9.98 -4.93
CA GLU A 114 14.60 9.55 -5.77
C GLU A 114 13.71 10.74 -6.14
N TYR A 115 13.50 11.67 -5.21
CA TYR A 115 12.78 12.92 -5.47
C TYR A 115 13.53 13.83 -6.44
N GLU A 116 14.84 13.95 -6.26
CA GLU A 116 15.70 14.77 -7.13
C GLU A 116 15.70 14.21 -8.56
N PHE A 117 15.88 12.90 -8.74
CA PHE A 117 15.83 12.24 -10.04
C PHE A 117 14.47 12.38 -10.73
N MET A 118 13.39 12.35 -9.96
CA MET A 118 12.03 12.53 -10.45
C MET A 118 11.63 14.00 -10.66
N GLY A 119 12.51 14.95 -10.33
CA GLY A 119 12.24 16.38 -10.46
C GLY A 119 11.14 16.88 -9.52
N VAL A 120 10.93 16.20 -8.38
CA VAL A 120 9.92 16.54 -7.39
C VAL A 120 10.59 17.08 -6.14
N GLU A 121 10.09 18.20 -5.62
CA GLU A 121 10.60 18.80 -4.39
C GLU A 121 10.38 17.86 -3.18
N PHE A 122 11.47 17.54 -2.47
CA PHE A 122 11.43 16.68 -1.30
C PHE A 122 10.78 17.36 -0.10
N ASP A 123 11.07 18.64 0.10
CA ASP A 123 10.47 19.41 1.18
C ASP A 123 9.02 19.74 0.82
N GLY A 124 8.14 19.70 1.81
CA GLY A 124 6.70 19.83 1.53
C GLY A 124 5.98 18.58 1.00
N ARG A 125 6.70 17.46 0.78
CA ARG A 125 6.12 16.20 0.29
C ARG A 125 4.94 15.69 1.12
N GLY A 126 4.92 15.97 2.42
CA GLY A 126 3.79 15.63 3.29
C GLY A 126 2.51 16.37 2.91
N SER A 127 2.61 17.69 2.64
CA SER A 127 1.46 18.50 2.20
C SER A 127 0.99 18.10 0.81
N ARG A 128 1.94 17.84 -0.10
CA ARG A 128 1.65 17.31 -1.44
C ARG A 128 0.90 15.97 -1.35
N GLY A 129 1.37 15.03 -0.51
CA GLY A 129 0.70 13.74 -0.29
C GLY A 129 -0.70 13.90 0.31
N ASN A 130 -0.89 14.81 1.27
CA ASN A 130 -2.21 15.07 1.84
C ASN A 130 -3.21 15.58 0.79
N GLU A 131 -2.77 16.48 -0.09
CA GLU A 131 -3.63 17.00 -1.15
C GLU A 131 -3.91 15.94 -2.22
N ALA A 132 -2.90 15.12 -2.56
CA ALA A 132 -3.09 14.00 -3.48
C ALA A 132 -4.16 13.02 -3.00
N ILE A 133 -4.18 12.65 -1.70
CA ILE A 133 -5.24 11.78 -1.14
C ILE A 133 -6.62 12.41 -1.33
N ARG A 134 -6.79 13.70 -1.05
CA ARG A 134 -8.08 14.39 -1.23
C ARG A 134 -8.50 14.42 -2.70
N LEU A 135 -7.57 14.68 -3.60
CA LEU A 135 -7.83 14.71 -5.04
C LEU A 135 -8.20 13.33 -5.59
N LEU A 136 -7.51 12.25 -5.16
CA LEU A 136 -7.89 10.87 -5.52
C LEU A 136 -9.34 10.58 -5.14
N ARG A 137 -9.74 10.92 -3.90
CA ARG A 137 -11.11 10.72 -3.44
C ARG A 137 -12.13 11.57 -4.21
N ALA A 138 -11.80 12.82 -4.53
CA ALA A 138 -12.66 13.69 -5.32
C ALA A 138 -12.91 13.10 -6.73
N LEU A 139 -11.86 12.63 -7.40
CA LEU A 139 -11.97 12.00 -8.72
C LEU A 139 -12.80 10.70 -8.68
N TRP A 140 -12.56 9.83 -7.71
CA TRP A 140 -13.29 8.57 -7.57
C TRP A 140 -14.77 8.76 -7.23
N ARG A 141 -15.09 9.80 -6.45
CA ARG A 141 -16.48 10.19 -6.15
C ARG A 141 -17.18 10.90 -7.31
N GLY A 142 -16.42 11.30 -8.34
CA GLY A 142 -16.95 12.07 -9.46
C GLY A 142 -17.32 13.50 -9.09
N GLU A 143 -16.60 14.11 -8.14
CA GLU A 143 -16.78 15.52 -7.81
C GLU A 143 -16.49 16.37 -9.05
N PRO A 144 -17.30 17.42 -9.33
CA PRO A 144 -17.19 18.20 -10.56
C PRO A 144 -15.95 19.11 -10.57
N SER A 145 -15.41 19.43 -9.39
CA SER A 145 -14.26 20.30 -9.26
C SER A 145 -13.46 19.99 -7.99
N PHE A 146 -12.20 20.34 -8.03
CA PHE A 146 -11.29 20.32 -6.88
C PHE A 146 -10.38 21.55 -6.95
N GLU A 147 -10.13 22.18 -5.82
CA GLU A 147 -9.22 23.31 -5.71
C GLU A 147 -8.21 23.04 -4.58
N GLY A 148 -6.94 22.95 -4.93
CA GLY A 148 -5.84 22.73 -4.02
C GLY A 148 -4.65 23.62 -4.32
N ARG A 149 -3.60 23.51 -3.49
CA ARG A 149 -2.35 24.26 -3.67
C ARG A 149 -1.51 23.73 -4.84
N PHE A 150 -1.51 22.41 -5.03
CA PHE A 150 -0.66 21.72 -6.01
C PHE A 150 -1.43 21.31 -7.25
N TRP A 151 -2.71 21.01 -7.11
CA TRP A 151 -3.57 20.55 -8.20
C TRP A 151 -4.97 21.12 -8.09
N SER A 152 -5.56 21.38 -9.22
CA SER A 152 -6.97 21.78 -9.33
C SER A 152 -7.59 21.24 -10.62
N PHE A 153 -8.88 21.06 -10.62
CA PHE A 153 -9.65 20.79 -11.84
C PHE A 153 -11.07 21.39 -11.72
N ARG A 154 -11.68 21.63 -12.87
CA ARG A 154 -13.06 22.11 -12.96
C ARG A 154 -13.74 21.44 -14.15
N ASP A 155 -15.01 21.08 -13.97
CA ASP A 155 -15.85 20.44 -14.98
C ASP A 155 -15.18 19.20 -15.64
N ALA A 156 -14.44 18.42 -14.84
CA ALA A 156 -13.74 17.23 -15.30
C ALA A 156 -14.55 15.96 -15.08
N THR A 157 -14.36 15.01 -15.99
CA THR A 157 -14.91 13.66 -15.87
C THR A 157 -13.78 12.65 -15.80
N ALA A 158 -13.82 11.78 -14.80
CA ALA A 158 -12.86 10.68 -14.62
C ALA A 158 -13.61 9.34 -14.57
N GLU A 159 -13.62 8.62 -15.68
CA GLU A 159 -14.19 7.28 -15.78
C GLU A 159 -13.09 6.25 -16.14
N PRO A 160 -13.21 4.96 -15.73
CA PRO A 160 -14.30 4.42 -14.92
C PRO A 160 -14.24 4.95 -13.49
N ARG A 161 -15.39 5.02 -12.81
CA ARG A 161 -15.43 5.24 -11.36
C ARG A 161 -15.36 3.89 -10.65
N PRO A 162 -14.51 3.76 -9.64
CA PRO A 162 -14.46 2.52 -8.89
C PRO A 162 -15.68 2.39 -7.96
N ASP A 163 -16.26 1.19 -7.90
CA ASP A 163 -17.31 0.82 -6.97
C ASP A 163 -17.03 -0.60 -6.43
N PRO A 164 -16.84 -0.77 -5.11
CA PRO A 164 -16.74 0.28 -4.08
C PRO A 164 -15.51 1.18 -4.28
N LEU A 165 -15.49 2.33 -3.57
CA LEU A 165 -14.31 3.20 -3.57
C LEU A 165 -13.09 2.45 -3.02
N PRO A 166 -11.90 2.59 -3.64
CA PRO A 166 -10.67 2.01 -3.10
C PRO A 166 -10.36 2.55 -1.69
N GLU A 167 -10.02 1.67 -0.77
CA GLU A 167 -9.49 2.09 0.52
C GLU A 167 -8.09 2.71 0.34
N ILE A 168 -7.80 3.73 1.13
CA ILE A 168 -6.48 4.35 1.23
C ILE A 168 -5.88 4.03 2.59
N TRP A 169 -4.85 3.18 2.62
CA TRP A 169 -4.11 2.89 3.84
C TRP A 169 -2.84 3.73 3.90
N VAL A 170 -2.66 4.48 4.98
CA VAL A 170 -1.54 5.40 5.11
C VAL A 170 -0.37 4.72 5.82
N GLY A 171 0.73 4.59 5.08
CA GLY A 171 1.98 4.02 5.55
C GLY A 171 2.85 4.99 6.35
N GLY A 172 3.81 4.40 7.07
CA GLY A 172 4.80 5.11 7.88
C GLY A 172 4.47 5.13 9.36
N SER A 173 5.54 5.36 10.17
CA SER A 173 5.49 5.26 11.64
C SER A 173 5.74 6.59 12.34
N SER A 174 5.85 7.71 11.59
CA SER A 174 6.04 9.03 12.19
C SER A 174 4.71 9.61 12.72
N PRO A 175 4.76 10.54 13.69
CA PRO A 175 3.55 11.24 14.16
C PRO A 175 2.76 11.90 13.02
N GLN A 176 3.46 12.41 12.00
CA GLN A 176 2.82 13.01 10.82
C GLN A 176 2.10 11.96 9.95
N ALA A 177 2.66 10.75 9.84
CA ALA A 177 2.00 9.65 9.13
C ALA A 177 0.75 9.18 9.88
N LEU A 178 0.83 9.01 11.18
CA LEU A 178 -0.32 8.67 12.02
C LEU A 178 -1.44 9.70 11.93
N ARG A 179 -1.11 11.00 12.03
CA ARG A 179 -2.09 12.06 11.85
C ARG A 179 -2.75 11.99 10.47
N ARG A 180 -1.97 11.77 9.41
CA ARG A 180 -2.50 11.60 8.04
C ARG A 180 -3.44 10.40 7.93
N ALA A 181 -3.10 9.28 8.56
CA ALA A 181 -3.94 8.09 8.58
C ALA A 181 -5.30 8.38 9.22
N ARG A 182 -5.30 9.07 10.36
CA ARG A 182 -6.53 9.45 11.08
C ARG A 182 -7.41 10.45 10.33
N GLU A 183 -6.80 11.43 9.65
CA GLU A 183 -7.53 12.51 9.00
C GLU A 183 -7.96 12.17 7.57
N LEU A 184 -7.19 11.35 6.86
CA LEU A 184 -7.33 11.17 5.41
C LEU A 184 -7.38 9.71 4.96
N GLY A 185 -6.93 8.77 5.80
CA GLY A 185 -6.89 7.34 5.48
C GLY A 185 -8.11 6.57 5.97
N ASP A 186 -8.22 5.34 5.51
CA ASP A 186 -9.20 4.35 5.99
C ASP A 186 -8.54 3.38 6.99
N ALA A 187 -7.20 3.31 6.98
CA ALA A 187 -6.40 2.58 7.97
C ALA A 187 -5.01 3.19 8.11
N TRP A 188 -4.39 2.95 9.25
CA TRP A 188 -2.97 3.15 9.44
C TRP A 188 -2.23 1.85 9.11
N HIS A 189 -1.24 1.96 8.22
CA HIS A 189 -0.40 0.87 7.76
C HIS A 189 1.06 1.11 8.15
N PRO A 190 1.40 0.95 9.46
CA PRO A 190 2.74 1.21 9.92
C PRO A 190 3.77 0.32 9.24
N SER A 191 4.95 0.90 8.98
CA SER A 191 6.03 0.20 8.31
C SER A 191 6.61 -0.92 9.18
N ARG A 192 7.40 -1.82 8.54
CA ARG A 192 8.10 -2.95 9.19
C ARG A 192 8.89 -2.56 10.45
N GLY A 193 9.35 -1.29 10.56
CA GLY A 193 10.08 -0.79 11.72
C GLY A 193 9.20 -0.42 12.92
N SER A 194 7.87 -0.46 12.81
CA SER A 194 6.99 -0.19 13.94
C SER A 194 7.07 -1.33 14.96
N ASP A 195 7.21 -0.97 16.22
CA ASP A 195 7.18 -1.95 17.29
C ASP A 195 5.74 -2.17 17.81
N VAL A 196 5.58 -3.26 18.55
CA VAL A 196 4.30 -3.65 19.15
C VAL A 196 3.82 -2.62 20.19
N ALA A 197 4.74 -2.04 20.96
CA ALA A 197 4.42 -1.04 21.97
C ALA A 197 3.84 0.23 21.35
N HIS A 198 4.38 0.65 20.19
CA HIS A 198 3.83 1.79 19.45
C HIS A 198 2.41 1.51 18.94
N VAL A 199 2.17 0.33 18.36
CA VAL A 199 0.82 -0.05 17.92
C VAL A 199 -0.15 -0.05 19.10
N ARG A 200 0.22 -0.62 20.24
CA ARG A 200 -0.59 -0.64 21.47
C ARG A 200 -0.92 0.78 21.94
N SER A 201 0.08 1.64 22.07
CA SER A 201 -0.12 3.05 22.48
C SER A 201 -1.06 3.80 21.53
N VAL A 202 -0.92 3.59 20.24
CA VAL A 202 -1.81 4.21 19.24
C VAL A 202 -3.25 3.69 19.37
N LYS A 203 -3.44 2.39 19.61
CA LYS A 203 -4.78 1.82 19.78
C LYS A 203 -5.43 2.25 21.11
N GLU A 204 -4.65 2.42 22.17
CA GLU A 204 -5.15 2.98 23.44
C GLU A 204 -5.61 4.45 23.28
N GLU A 205 -4.85 5.26 22.55
CA GLU A 205 -5.19 6.66 22.29
C GLU A 205 -6.29 6.84 21.23
N HIS A 206 -6.33 5.93 20.23
CA HIS A 206 -7.22 6.00 19.07
C HIS A 206 -7.88 4.63 18.80
N PRO A 207 -8.83 4.18 19.65
CA PRO A 207 -9.43 2.84 19.55
C PRO A 207 -10.16 2.59 18.24
N ASP A 208 -10.73 3.61 17.63
CA ASP A 208 -11.47 3.52 16.36
C ASP A 208 -10.56 3.51 15.12
N LEU A 209 -9.27 3.80 15.27
CA LEU A 209 -8.35 3.77 14.14
C LEU A 209 -8.05 2.32 13.76
N ARG A 210 -8.40 1.94 12.53
CA ARG A 210 -8.03 0.65 11.96
C ARG A 210 -6.51 0.59 11.75
N VAL A 211 -5.86 -0.45 12.28
CA VAL A 211 -4.40 -0.63 12.22
C VAL A 211 -4.07 -1.97 11.58
N ILE A 212 -3.41 -1.94 10.42
CA ILE A 212 -2.97 -3.13 9.68
C ILE A 212 -1.46 -3.00 9.41
N PRO A 213 -0.58 -3.48 10.32
CA PRO A 213 0.85 -3.32 10.18
C PRO A 213 1.45 -4.17 9.06
N ARG A 214 2.52 -3.66 8.45
CA ARG A 214 3.46 -4.45 7.67
C ARG A 214 4.47 -5.06 8.61
N THR A 215 4.52 -6.40 8.71
CA THR A 215 5.30 -7.10 9.73
C THR A 215 5.85 -8.44 9.24
N THR A 216 6.48 -9.20 10.12
CA THR A 216 6.96 -10.57 9.90
C THR A 216 6.13 -11.57 10.70
N PRO A 217 6.08 -12.85 10.34
CA PRO A 217 5.21 -13.85 10.99
C PRO A 217 5.37 -13.92 12.52
N ASP A 218 6.60 -13.81 13.00
CA ASP A 218 6.96 -13.90 14.42
C ASP A 218 6.39 -12.77 15.30
N LYS A 219 5.91 -11.69 14.68
CA LYS A 219 5.34 -10.52 15.38
C LYS A 219 3.82 -10.42 15.27
N VAL A 220 3.19 -11.22 14.44
CA VAL A 220 1.76 -11.06 14.14
C VAL A 220 0.90 -11.17 15.38
N ASP A 221 1.06 -12.23 16.19
CA ASP A 221 0.27 -12.40 17.41
C ASP A 221 0.40 -11.23 18.37
N ALA A 222 1.64 -10.76 18.59
CA ALA A 222 1.88 -9.61 19.43
C ALA A 222 1.26 -8.31 18.89
N MET A 223 1.19 -8.15 17.56
CA MET A 223 0.50 -7.02 16.92
C MET A 223 -1.01 -7.11 17.10
N LEU A 224 -1.59 -8.30 16.96
CA LEU A 224 -3.02 -8.55 17.21
C LEU A 224 -3.38 -8.29 18.68
N ASP A 225 -2.56 -8.77 19.63
CA ASP A 225 -2.71 -8.50 21.06
C ASP A 225 -2.56 -7.01 21.41
N ALA A 226 -1.85 -6.26 20.58
CA ALA A 226 -1.75 -4.80 20.68
C ALA A 226 -2.94 -4.06 20.06
N GLY A 227 -3.92 -4.78 19.48
CA GLY A 227 -5.15 -4.24 18.93
C GLY A 227 -5.13 -4.04 17.41
N ALA A 228 -4.16 -4.58 16.68
CA ALA A 228 -4.22 -4.58 15.21
C ALA A 228 -5.37 -5.49 14.72
N GLU A 229 -6.03 -5.08 13.63
CA GLU A 229 -7.15 -5.83 13.03
C GLU A 229 -6.72 -6.77 11.90
N GLY A 230 -5.41 -7.00 11.77
CA GLY A 230 -4.79 -7.87 10.80
C GLY A 230 -3.33 -7.51 10.58
N ALA A 231 -2.73 -8.06 9.52
CA ALA A 231 -1.35 -7.76 9.14
C ALA A 231 -1.10 -7.99 7.65
N VAL A 232 -0.17 -7.25 7.07
CA VAL A 232 0.44 -7.56 5.78
C VAL A 232 1.83 -8.12 6.04
N VAL A 233 2.00 -9.41 5.73
CA VAL A 233 3.11 -10.21 6.23
C VAL A 233 4.18 -10.43 5.17
N ILE A 234 5.46 -10.29 5.59
CA ILE A 234 6.63 -10.60 4.75
C ILE A 234 7.09 -12.00 5.12
N PHE A 235 6.98 -12.94 4.20
CA PHE A 235 7.44 -14.31 4.40
C PHE A 235 8.83 -14.53 3.82
N ALA A 236 9.67 -15.27 4.54
CA ALA A 236 11.01 -15.66 4.08
C ALA A 236 10.97 -16.85 3.12
N SER A 237 9.94 -17.69 3.18
CA SER A 237 9.78 -18.91 2.38
C SER A 237 8.32 -19.35 2.28
N GLU A 238 8.04 -20.25 1.33
CA GLU A 238 6.75 -20.92 1.21
C GLU A 238 6.40 -21.77 2.45
N SER A 239 7.40 -22.38 3.10
CA SER A 239 7.19 -23.16 4.33
C SER A 239 6.62 -22.28 5.44
N THR A 240 7.24 -21.12 5.69
CA THR A 240 6.77 -20.18 6.73
C THR A 240 5.39 -19.62 6.40
N MET A 241 5.07 -19.47 5.12
CA MET A 241 3.76 -19.04 4.66
C MET A 241 2.67 -20.10 4.92
N ARG A 242 2.98 -21.39 4.64
CA ARG A 242 2.08 -22.53 4.93
C ARG A 242 1.90 -22.76 6.43
N GLU A 243 2.95 -22.58 7.23
CA GLU A 243 2.89 -22.68 8.69
C GLU A 243 1.99 -21.59 9.27
N PHE A 244 2.14 -20.37 8.79
CA PHE A 244 1.30 -19.23 9.17
C PHE A 244 -0.18 -19.47 8.81
N ALA A 245 -0.45 -19.91 7.59
CA ALA A 245 -1.83 -20.17 7.14
C ALA A 245 -2.54 -21.18 8.03
N ARG A 246 -1.88 -22.29 8.38
CA ARG A 246 -2.43 -23.28 9.32
C ARG A 246 -2.71 -22.74 10.71
N ALA A 247 -1.98 -21.74 11.15
CA ALA A 247 -2.15 -21.16 12.47
C ALA A 247 -3.23 -20.06 12.54
N HIS A 248 -3.49 -19.38 11.41
CA HIS A 248 -4.28 -18.15 11.43
C HIS A 248 -5.45 -18.10 10.43
N LEU A 249 -5.48 -19.03 9.43
CA LEU A 249 -6.50 -19.02 8.36
C LEU A 249 -7.41 -20.26 8.38
N ASP A 250 -6.97 -21.37 9.02
CA ASP A 250 -7.78 -22.58 9.25
C ASP A 250 -8.65 -22.38 10.52
#